data_f33d03420c41d26a725518ac8ff29868
#
_entry.id   f33d03420c41d26a725518ac8ff29868
#
_cell.length_a   1.000
_cell.length_b   1.000
_cell.length_c   1.000
_cell.angle_alpha   90.00
_cell.angle_beta   90.00
_cell.angle_gamma   90.00
#
_symmetry.space_group_name_H-M   'P 1'
#
loop_
_entity.id
_entity.type
_entity.pdbx_description
1 polymer ?
#
loop_
_entity_poly.entity_id
_entity_poly.type
_entity_poly.pdbx_seq_one_letter_code
_entity_poly.pdbx_strand_id
1 'polypeptide(L)'
;MFEYKTKEQVHNRAKEAVGKTIRELNNDAPVLGYKSSVGDAFEAWFGKTKDSESRPDMEEAGVELKATPFKKLKNGNYSAKERLVLNIINYEKVAKESFEDSSFLYKNGKIELAFYEYVKDVARDDWKIEEAVLYEMKKNPVDYEIIKKDWNIIHDYIT
;
A
#
# COMPACT_ATOMS: atom_id res chain seq x y z
N MET A 1 20.75 -9.02 -4.71
CA MET A 1 19.38 -9.49 -4.50
C MET A 1 18.78 -8.81 -3.29
N PHE A 2 17.55 -8.35 -3.42
CA PHE A 2 16.84 -7.66 -2.33
C PHE A 2 16.02 -8.66 -1.54
N GLU A 3 16.27 -8.75 -0.23
CA GLU A 3 15.52 -9.60 0.68
C GLU A 3 14.85 -8.76 1.75
N TYR A 4 13.55 -9.00 1.96
CA TYR A 4 12.73 -8.25 2.92
C TYR A 4 12.04 -9.26 3.83
N LYS A 5 12.72 -9.63 4.90
CA LYS A 5 12.22 -10.62 5.87
C LYS A 5 11.52 -9.96 7.06
N THR A 6 11.78 -8.68 7.30
CA THR A 6 11.19 -7.94 8.42
C THR A 6 10.54 -6.66 7.93
N LYS A 7 9.56 -6.17 8.69
CA LYS A 7 8.88 -4.91 8.40
C LYS A 7 9.86 -3.73 8.42
N GLU A 8 10.89 -3.80 9.25
CA GLU A 8 11.92 -2.76 9.34
C GLU A 8 12.71 -2.67 8.02
N GLN A 9 13.06 -3.80 7.42
CA GLN A 9 13.75 -3.83 6.14
C GLN A 9 12.88 -3.22 5.04
N VAL A 10 11.59 -3.53 5.03
CA VAL A 10 10.63 -2.96 4.07
C VAL A 10 10.55 -1.44 4.26
N HIS A 11 10.37 -1.00 5.50
CA HIS A 11 10.26 0.43 5.81
C HIS A 11 11.55 1.19 5.42
N ASN A 12 12.71 0.63 5.71
CA ASN A 12 13.99 1.26 5.35
C ASN A 12 14.12 1.43 3.83
N ARG A 13 13.74 0.41 3.07
CA ARG A 13 13.75 0.49 1.60
C ARG A 13 12.77 1.53 1.09
N ALA A 14 11.58 1.60 1.69
CA ALA A 14 10.58 2.60 1.33
C ALA A 14 11.10 4.03 1.59
N LYS A 15 11.81 4.23 2.69
CA LYS A 15 12.39 5.55 3.02
C LYS A 15 13.44 5.97 2.00
N GLU A 16 14.15 5.04 1.40
CA GLU A 16 15.11 5.34 0.33
C GLU A 16 14.42 5.93 -0.91
N ALA A 17 13.14 5.65 -1.10
CA ALA A 17 12.35 6.19 -2.21
C ALA A 17 11.92 7.64 -1.98
N VAL A 18 11.94 8.14 -0.74
CA VAL A 18 11.50 9.50 -0.42
C VAL A 18 12.41 10.52 -1.11
N GLY A 19 11.80 11.47 -1.78
CA GLY A 19 12.51 12.48 -2.56
C GLY A 19 12.79 12.07 -4.01
N LYS A 20 12.56 10.81 -4.37
CA LYS A 20 12.74 10.33 -5.75
C LYS A 20 11.46 10.51 -6.55
N THR A 21 11.62 10.74 -7.86
CA THR A 21 10.49 10.79 -8.78
C THR A 21 10.05 9.36 -9.13
N ILE A 22 8.83 9.26 -9.66
CA ILE A 22 8.33 7.97 -10.15
C ILE A 22 9.25 7.42 -11.26
N ARG A 23 9.76 8.30 -12.10
CA ARG A 23 10.74 7.94 -13.14
C ARG A 23 11.99 7.31 -12.52
N GLU A 24 12.52 7.91 -11.47
CA GLU A 24 13.70 7.39 -10.78
C GLU A 24 13.43 6.04 -10.12
N LEU A 25 12.24 5.83 -9.57
CA LEU A 25 11.87 4.53 -9.00
C LEU A 25 11.93 3.44 -10.07
N ASN A 26 11.43 3.71 -11.27
CA ASN A 26 11.46 2.75 -12.37
C ASN A 26 12.88 2.49 -12.87
N ASN A 27 13.72 3.53 -12.96
CA ASN A 27 15.09 3.40 -13.46
C ASN A 27 16.01 2.70 -12.45
N ASP A 28 15.82 2.97 -11.15
CA ASP A 28 16.63 2.40 -10.07
C ASP A 28 16.03 1.09 -9.54
N ALA A 29 14.91 0.64 -10.11
CA ALA A 29 14.27 -0.59 -9.67
C ALA A 29 15.15 -1.81 -9.99
N PRO A 30 15.21 -2.79 -9.09
CA PRO A 30 15.95 -4.02 -9.33
C PRO A 30 15.33 -4.91 -10.41
N VAL A 31 14.07 -4.67 -10.77
CA VAL A 31 13.37 -5.36 -11.85
C VAL A 31 13.43 -4.49 -13.10
N LEU A 32 13.87 -5.05 -14.23
CA LEU A 32 13.93 -4.33 -15.48
C LEU A 32 12.54 -4.10 -16.05
N GLY A 33 12.35 -2.92 -16.66
CA GLY A 33 11.14 -2.57 -17.38
C GLY A 33 10.36 -1.43 -16.74
N TYR A 34 9.60 -0.74 -17.57
CA TYR A 34 8.74 0.36 -17.18
C TYR A 34 7.46 -0.17 -16.53
N LYS A 35 7.05 0.46 -15.45
CA LYS A 35 5.78 0.15 -14.79
C LYS A 35 4.76 1.24 -15.07
N SER A 36 3.50 0.82 -15.30
CA SER A 36 2.45 1.70 -15.82
C SER A 36 1.77 2.58 -14.76
N SER A 37 1.88 2.24 -13.48
CA SER A 37 1.25 3.01 -12.41
C SER A 37 2.25 3.36 -11.31
N VAL A 38 1.87 4.31 -10.44
CA VAL A 38 2.72 4.65 -9.29
C VAL A 38 2.84 3.46 -8.34
N GLY A 39 1.75 2.73 -8.12
CA GLY A 39 1.78 1.51 -7.31
C GLY A 39 2.73 0.47 -7.89
N ASP A 40 2.67 0.27 -9.20
CA ASP A 40 3.58 -0.66 -9.88
C ASP A 40 5.04 -0.23 -9.75
N ALA A 41 5.30 1.08 -9.88
CA ALA A 41 6.65 1.62 -9.72
C ALA A 41 7.18 1.40 -8.29
N PHE A 42 6.32 1.59 -7.29
CA PHE A 42 6.68 1.36 -5.91
C PHE A 42 6.99 -0.13 -5.66
N GLU A 43 6.17 -1.04 -6.19
CA GLU A 43 6.45 -2.48 -6.11
C GLU A 43 7.77 -2.83 -6.82
N ALA A 44 8.02 -2.25 -7.99
CA ALA A 44 9.26 -2.48 -8.74
C ALA A 44 10.49 -2.00 -7.95
N TRP A 45 10.36 -0.93 -7.18
CA TRP A 45 11.42 -0.42 -6.31
C TRP A 45 11.90 -1.48 -5.30
N PHE A 46 10.98 -2.39 -4.90
CA PHE A 46 11.29 -3.52 -4.02
C PHE A 46 11.70 -4.78 -4.80
N GLY A 47 11.70 -4.73 -6.13
CA GLY A 47 12.03 -5.89 -6.95
C GLY A 47 10.88 -6.87 -7.12
N LYS A 48 9.65 -6.42 -6.87
CA LYS A 48 8.47 -7.28 -6.92
C LYS A 48 7.76 -7.14 -8.26
N THR A 49 7.32 -8.28 -8.81
CA THR A 49 6.42 -8.32 -9.95
C THR A 49 4.97 -8.31 -9.46
N LYS A 50 4.09 -7.73 -10.26
CA LYS A 50 2.67 -7.64 -9.93
C LYS A 50 2.05 -9.03 -9.81
N ASP A 51 1.30 -9.27 -8.73
CA ASP A 51 0.44 -10.43 -8.59
C ASP A 51 -0.88 -10.01 -7.92
N SER A 52 -1.90 -10.87 -8.02
CA SER A 52 -3.23 -10.61 -7.47
C SER A 52 -3.57 -11.54 -6.30
N GLU A 53 -2.58 -12.14 -5.69
CA GLU A 53 -2.77 -13.08 -4.59
C GLU A 53 -3.33 -12.41 -3.33
N SER A 54 -4.01 -13.22 -2.50
CA SER A 54 -4.61 -12.76 -1.24
C SER A 54 -3.60 -12.66 -0.09
N ARG A 55 -2.34 -12.48 -0.40
CA ARG A 55 -1.25 -12.38 0.59
C ARG A 55 -0.58 -11.02 0.48
N PRO A 56 0.12 -10.56 1.53
CA PRO A 56 0.87 -9.31 1.46
C PRO A 56 1.94 -9.35 0.37
N ASP A 57 2.23 -8.21 -0.23
CA ASP A 57 3.26 -8.09 -1.27
C ASP A 57 4.63 -8.56 -0.77
N MET A 58 5.02 -8.17 0.43
CA MET A 58 6.24 -8.64 1.09
C MET A 58 5.85 -9.71 2.11
N GLU A 59 5.59 -10.92 1.63
CA GLU A 59 4.97 -11.98 2.44
C GLU A 59 5.78 -12.36 3.67
N GLU A 60 7.09 -12.52 3.55
CA GLU A 60 7.95 -12.88 4.69
C GLU A 60 7.91 -11.82 5.79
N ALA A 61 7.84 -10.55 5.40
CA ALA A 61 7.74 -9.44 6.35
C ALA A 61 6.30 -9.21 6.82
N GLY A 62 5.32 -9.78 6.13
CA GLY A 62 3.91 -9.57 6.40
C GLY A 62 3.42 -8.17 6.05
N VAL A 63 4.01 -7.51 5.06
CA VAL A 63 3.75 -6.12 4.72
C VAL A 63 3.20 -5.99 3.29
N GLU A 64 2.08 -5.29 3.16
CA GLU A 64 1.51 -4.91 1.87
C GLU A 64 2.08 -3.56 1.44
N LEU A 65 2.35 -3.40 0.16
CA LEU A 65 2.86 -2.15 -0.41
C LEU A 65 1.70 -1.37 -1.05
N LYS A 66 1.56 -0.11 -0.68
CA LYS A 66 0.56 0.80 -1.26
C LYS A 66 1.17 2.17 -1.53
N ALA A 67 0.77 2.79 -2.63
CA ALA A 67 1.11 4.17 -2.94
C ALA A 67 -0.19 4.96 -3.05
N THR A 68 -0.23 6.15 -2.45
CA THR A 68 -1.45 6.96 -2.44
C THR A 68 -1.12 8.43 -2.68
N PRO A 69 -1.91 9.10 -3.55
CA PRO A 69 -1.69 10.52 -3.83
C PRO A 69 -2.34 11.42 -2.78
N PHE A 70 -1.71 12.55 -2.54
CA PHE A 70 -2.32 13.67 -1.85
C PHE A 70 -2.21 14.93 -2.73
N LYS A 71 -2.99 15.94 -2.41
CA LYS A 71 -2.94 17.21 -3.13
C LYS A 71 -2.88 18.36 -2.13
N LYS A 72 -2.22 19.44 -2.55
CA LYS A 72 -2.17 20.67 -1.77
C LYS A 72 -3.42 21.48 -2.06
N LEU A 73 -4.10 21.95 -1.01
CA LEU A 73 -5.27 22.81 -1.13
C LEU A 73 -4.85 24.26 -1.25
N LYS A 74 -5.78 25.12 -1.71
CA LYS A 74 -5.53 26.57 -1.87
C LYS A 74 -5.10 27.24 -0.57
N ASN A 75 -5.56 26.76 0.58
CA ASN A 75 -5.21 27.31 1.90
C ASN A 75 -3.87 26.78 2.45
N GLY A 76 -3.13 26.00 1.66
CA GLY A 76 -1.85 25.44 2.07
C GLY A 76 -1.92 24.09 2.79
N ASN A 77 -3.11 23.62 3.14
CA ASN A 77 -3.29 22.32 3.75
C ASN A 77 -3.26 21.21 2.70
N TYR A 78 -3.08 19.98 3.16
CA TYR A 78 -3.06 18.80 2.29
C TYR A 78 -4.31 17.98 2.48
N SER A 79 -4.74 17.29 1.42
CA SER A 79 -5.89 16.41 1.43
C SER A 79 -5.60 15.16 0.61
N ALA A 80 -6.19 14.03 1.00
CA ALA A 80 -6.13 12.83 0.17
C ALA A 80 -6.76 13.12 -1.19
N LYS A 81 -6.09 12.72 -2.26
CA LYS A 81 -6.58 12.86 -3.63
C LYS A 81 -7.59 11.78 -3.95
N GLU A 82 -7.38 10.56 -3.44
CA GLU A 82 -8.17 9.39 -3.72
C GLU A 82 -8.37 8.56 -2.45
N ARG A 83 -9.35 7.67 -2.48
CA ARG A 83 -9.52 6.68 -1.42
C ARG A 83 -8.49 5.58 -1.62
N LEU A 84 -7.91 5.11 -0.52
CA LEU A 84 -7.00 3.97 -0.57
C LEU A 84 -7.81 2.68 -0.70
N VAL A 85 -7.58 1.96 -1.80
CA VAL A 85 -8.21 0.66 -2.03
C VAL A 85 -7.32 -0.42 -1.44
N LEU A 86 -7.86 -1.23 -0.53
CA LEU A 86 -7.09 -2.27 0.14
C LEU A 86 -7.08 -3.58 -0.64
N ASN A 87 -8.26 -4.15 -0.91
CA ASN A 87 -8.36 -5.32 -1.77
C ASN A 87 -9.81 -5.60 -2.17
N ILE A 88 -9.97 -6.45 -3.18
CA ILE A 88 -11.28 -6.92 -3.61
C ILE A 88 -11.73 -8.03 -2.66
N ILE A 89 -12.98 -7.97 -2.21
CA ILE A 89 -13.56 -8.96 -1.29
C ILE A 89 -13.99 -10.19 -2.09
N ASN A 90 -13.53 -11.36 -1.66
CA ASN A 90 -14.02 -12.63 -2.17
C ASN A 90 -15.11 -13.13 -1.22
N TYR A 91 -16.35 -13.10 -1.67
CA TYR A 91 -17.51 -13.46 -0.83
C TYR A 91 -17.44 -14.88 -0.29
N GLU A 92 -16.98 -15.84 -1.08
CA GLU A 92 -16.86 -17.22 -0.64
C GLU A 92 -15.87 -17.39 0.50
N LYS A 93 -14.73 -16.70 0.42
CA LYS A 93 -13.73 -16.73 1.49
C LYS A 93 -14.23 -16.04 2.73
N VAL A 94 -14.79 -14.83 2.59
CA VAL A 94 -15.30 -14.05 3.73
C VAL A 94 -16.35 -14.83 4.51
N ALA A 95 -17.24 -15.54 3.82
CA ALA A 95 -18.30 -16.32 4.46
C ALA A 95 -17.75 -17.41 5.40
N LYS A 96 -16.52 -17.88 5.17
CA LYS A 96 -15.90 -18.97 5.91
C LYS A 96 -14.86 -18.51 6.93
N GLU A 97 -14.61 -17.20 7.04
CA GLU A 97 -13.55 -16.63 7.87
C GLU A 97 -14.13 -15.86 9.05
N SER A 98 -13.34 -15.74 10.13
CA SER A 98 -13.53 -14.71 11.15
C SER A 98 -12.60 -13.55 10.81
N PHE A 99 -12.86 -12.37 11.35
CA PHE A 99 -12.03 -11.20 11.04
C PHE A 99 -10.57 -11.43 11.43
N GLU A 100 -10.34 -11.98 12.63
CA GLU A 100 -8.99 -12.22 13.16
C GLU A 100 -8.17 -13.18 12.30
N ASP A 101 -8.84 -14.11 11.62
CA ASP A 101 -8.21 -15.09 10.75
C ASP A 101 -8.47 -14.81 9.28
N SER A 102 -8.96 -13.61 8.96
CA SER A 102 -9.35 -13.28 7.59
C SER A 102 -8.16 -13.06 6.67
N SER A 103 -8.35 -13.39 5.39
CA SER A 103 -7.40 -13.06 4.35
C SER A 103 -7.22 -11.55 4.22
N PHE A 104 -8.27 -10.77 4.50
CA PHE A 104 -8.21 -9.32 4.52
C PHE A 104 -7.19 -8.81 5.55
N LEU A 105 -7.28 -9.28 6.79
CA LEU A 105 -6.35 -8.86 7.85
C LEU A 105 -4.94 -9.36 7.58
N TYR A 106 -4.79 -10.57 7.07
CA TYR A 106 -3.50 -11.11 6.69
C TYR A 106 -2.82 -10.22 5.64
N LYS A 107 -3.56 -9.84 4.60
CA LYS A 107 -3.01 -9.02 3.51
C LYS A 107 -2.72 -7.58 3.94
N ASN A 108 -3.61 -6.97 4.72
CA ASN A 108 -3.60 -5.53 4.98
C ASN A 108 -3.29 -5.13 6.42
N GLY A 109 -2.92 -6.07 7.27
CA GLY A 109 -2.64 -5.79 8.68
C GLY A 109 -1.43 -4.90 8.90
N LYS A 110 -0.46 -4.94 7.99
CA LYS A 110 0.69 -4.04 7.95
C LYS A 110 0.84 -3.52 6.53
N ILE A 111 0.87 -2.21 6.39
CA ILE A 111 0.94 -1.56 5.07
C ILE A 111 2.09 -0.56 5.07
N GLU A 112 3.01 -0.69 4.12
CA GLU A 112 4.00 0.34 3.86
C GLU A 112 3.39 1.30 2.84
N LEU A 113 3.10 2.52 3.28
CA LEU A 113 2.45 3.55 2.48
C LEU A 113 3.48 4.53 1.95
N ALA A 114 3.52 4.68 0.62
CA ALA A 114 4.26 5.76 -0.02
C ALA A 114 3.27 6.86 -0.40
N PHE A 115 3.51 8.06 0.11
CA PHE A 115 2.68 9.23 -0.21
C PHE A 115 3.38 10.05 -1.28
N TYR A 116 2.67 10.35 -2.38
CA TYR A 116 3.18 11.20 -3.44
C TYR A 116 2.24 12.35 -3.71
N GLU A 117 2.80 13.51 -4.05
CA GLU A 117 1.99 14.69 -4.33
C GLU A 117 1.53 14.69 -5.77
N TYR A 118 0.20 14.72 -5.97
CA TYR A 118 -0.40 14.98 -7.26
C TYR A 118 -0.22 16.47 -7.58
N VAL A 119 0.44 16.74 -8.69
CA VAL A 119 0.64 18.12 -9.17
C VAL A 119 0.04 18.25 -10.56
N LYS A 120 -0.97 19.10 -10.67
CA LYS A 120 -1.63 19.38 -11.95
C LYS A 120 -0.61 19.95 -12.95
N ASP A 121 -0.71 19.54 -14.19
CA ASP A 121 0.15 19.97 -15.30
C ASP A 121 1.62 19.50 -15.19
N VAL A 122 1.91 18.58 -14.28
CA VAL A 122 3.19 17.89 -14.18
C VAL A 122 2.97 16.42 -14.57
N ALA A 123 3.83 15.89 -15.43
CA ALA A 123 3.73 14.49 -15.84
C ALA A 123 3.86 13.56 -14.63
N ARG A 124 3.06 12.50 -14.59
CA ARG A 124 3.06 11.52 -13.50
C ARG A 124 4.46 11.03 -13.14
N ASP A 125 5.28 10.75 -14.14
CA ASP A 125 6.63 10.22 -13.93
C ASP A 125 7.55 11.21 -13.20
N ASP A 126 7.18 12.48 -13.15
CA ASP A 126 7.94 13.53 -12.48
C ASP A 126 7.39 13.89 -11.09
N TRP A 127 6.32 13.24 -10.65
CA TRP A 127 5.84 13.35 -9.28
C TRP A 127 6.84 12.66 -8.34
N LYS A 128 6.93 13.18 -7.11
CA LYS A 128 7.89 12.67 -6.11
C LYS A 128 7.19 11.93 -5.00
N ILE A 129 7.88 10.91 -4.50
CA ILE A 129 7.50 10.30 -3.22
C ILE A 129 7.92 11.28 -2.13
N GLU A 130 6.95 11.75 -1.35
CA GLU A 130 7.18 12.75 -0.30
C GLU A 130 7.38 12.15 1.07
N GLU A 131 6.76 10.98 1.33
CA GLU A 131 6.87 10.33 2.62
C GLU A 131 6.59 8.84 2.51
N ALA A 132 7.19 8.07 3.41
CA ALA A 132 6.92 6.64 3.56
C ALA A 132 6.56 6.36 5.03
N VAL A 133 5.43 5.67 5.25
CA VAL A 133 4.91 5.36 6.58
C VAL A 133 4.61 3.87 6.67
N LEU A 134 5.09 3.23 7.72
CA LEU A 134 4.68 1.86 8.03
C LEU A 134 3.45 1.92 8.93
N TYR A 135 2.30 1.54 8.38
CA TYR A 135 1.03 1.51 9.11
C TYR A 135 0.77 0.07 9.59
N GLU A 136 0.56 -0.08 10.89
CA GLU A 136 0.21 -1.35 11.50
C GLU A 136 -1.19 -1.23 12.11
N MET A 137 -2.15 -1.96 11.52
CA MET A 137 -3.56 -1.85 11.92
C MET A 137 -3.77 -2.17 13.40
N LYS A 138 -3.09 -3.20 13.90
CA LYS A 138 -3.22 -3.60 15.32
C LYS A 138 -2.66 -2.59 16.30
N LYS A 139 -1.79 -1.68 15.85
CA LYS A 139 -1.27 -0.60 16.68
C LYS A 139 -2.16 0.65 16.67
N ASN A 140 -3.24 0.61 15.91
CA ASN A 140 -4.22 1.70 15.79
C ASN A 140 -5.59 1.15 16.19
N PRO A 141 -5.87 1.01 17.50
CA PRO A 141 -7.06 0.30 17.96
C PRO A 141 -8.38 0.89 17.50
N VAL A 142 -8.47 2.21 17.33
CA VAL A 142 -9.69 2.84 16.84
C VAL A 142 -9.97 2.39 15.40
N ASP A 143 -8.94 2.46 14.53
CA ASP A 143 -9.05 2.02 13.13
C ASP A 143 -9.36 0.52 13.06
N TYR A 144 -8.67 -0.28 13.87
CA TYR A 144 -8.86 -1.73 13.91
C TYR A 144 -10.32 -2.07 14.21
N GLU A 145 -10.91 -1.44 15.22
CA GLU A 145 -12.29 -1.71 15.61
C GLU A 145 -13.29 -1.26 14.55
N ILE A 146 -13.07 -0.11 13.90
CA ILE A 146 -13.93 0.37 12.83
C ILE A 146 -13.88 -0.58 11.64
N ILE A 147 -12.69 -0.97 11.22
CA ILE A 147 -12.50 -1.86 10.07
C ILE A 147 -13.10 -3.23 10.36
N LYS A 148 -12.87 -3.76 11.56
CA LYS A 148 -13.44 -5.03 12.00
C LYS A 148 -14.97 -4.99 11.97
N LYS A 149 -15.58 -3.92 12.47
CA LYS A 149 -17.01 -3.73 12.46
C LYS A 149 -17.56 -3.73 11.03
N ASP A 150 -16.92 -2.99 10.14
CA ASP A 150 -17.33 -2.91 8.75
C ASP A 150 -17.22 -4.28 8.06
N TRP A 151 -16.11 -4.98 8.29
CA TRP A 151 -15.91 -6.32 7.75
C TRP A 151 -16.98 -7.29 8.23
N ASN A 152 -17.32 -7.24 9.53
CA ASN A 152 -18.34 -8.09 10.11
C ASN A 152 -19.75 -7.80 9.54
N ILE A 153 -20.05 -6.54 9.24
CA ILE A 153 -21.30 -6.16 8.58
C ILE A 153 -21.40 -6.85 7.22
N ILE A 154 -20.33 -6.83 6.44
CA ILE A 154 -20.29 -7.51 5.14
C ILE A 154 -20.41 -9.01 5.32
N HIS A 155 -19.68 -9.59 6.25
CA HIS A 155 -19.71 -11.02 6.57
C HIS A 155 -21.11 -11.47 6.93
N ASP A 156 -21.80 -10.75 7.81
CA ASP A 156 -23.13 -11.08 8.27
C ASP A 156 -24.15 -10.96 7.13
N TYR A 157 -23.96 -10.00 6.23
CA TYR A 157 -24.81 -9.84 5.07
C TYR A 157 -24.69 -11.02 4.09
N ILE A 158 -23.48 -11.54 3.92
CA ILE A 158 -23.22 -12.66 3.01
C ILE A 158 -23.71 -13.98 3.60
N THR A 159 -23.57 -14.16 4.89
CA THR A 159 -23.99 -15.39 5.58
C THR A 159 -25.44 -15.27 6.03
#